data_487468c2a34cf38879809dc5e3bcbf27
#
_entry.id   487468c2a34cf38879809dc5e3bcbf27
#
_cell.length_a   1.000
_cell.length_b   1.000
_cell.length_c   1.000
_cell.angle_alpha   90.00
_cell.angle_beta   90.00
_cell.angle_gamma   90.00
#
_symmetry.space_group_name_H-M   'P 1'
#
loop_
_entity.id
_entity.type
_entity.pdbx_description
1 polymer ?
#
loop_
_entity_poly.entity_id
_entity_poly.type
_entity_poly.pdbx_seq_one_letter_code
_entity_poly.pdbx_strand_id
1 'polypeptide(L)'
;MAQTGSAALTQSEEYAEQFFELQTESNKEYWRRLGVAAPDWTGKRVLDVGCGLGALSIEMAQAGASVLGVDLDENLIAFANRKVAQEFPQLLNRVTFRAADAMSLPVAEPFDVIVSKDTFEHAPDVASLLKALDKQLARPQGILYAGFSPLYYSPYGDHGRTGLKVPWAHAVLPKRVVYAAAARHNGHPVGSLLDIGLNGNTPDQFRAAFDDSGLRIIHLAYNCGDKRLLPVLEKARKRFRRLDRFTTVSIYAVFGV
;
A
#
# COMPACT_ATOMS: atom_id res chain seq x y z
N MET A 1 5.41 8.54 -2.51
CA MET A 1 6.77 8.09 -2.19
C MET A 1 7.34 7.08 -3.17
N ALA A 2 6.54 6.30 -3.94
CA ALA A 2 7.09 5.23 -4.77
C ALA A 2 8.09 5.69 -5.84
N GLN A 3 7.89 6.76 -6.60
CA GLN A 3 8.88 7.19 -7.61
C GLN A 3 9.90 8.21 -7.11
N THR A 4 9.54 9.15 -6.25
CA THR A 4 10.54 10.04 -5.62
C THR A 4 11.36 9.31 -4.55
N GLY A 5 10.78 8.32 -3.89
CA GLY A 5 11.49 7.42 -2.99
C GLY A 5 12.46 6.50 -3.74
N SER A 6 12.04 5.91 -4.88
CA SER A 6 12.88 5.01 -5.68
C SER A 6 14.11 5.73 -6.25
N ALA A 7 13.95 6.93 -6.83
CA ALA A 7 15.10 7.71 -7.31
C ALA A 7 16.06 8.13 -6.16
N ALA A 8 15.54 8.39 -4.96
CA ALA A 8 16.36 8.66 -3.78
C ALA A 8 16.98 7.39 -3.20
N LEU A 9 16.26 6.26 -3.22
CA LEU A 9 16.74 4.94 -2.79
C LEU A 9 17.89 4.42 -3.67
N THR A 10 17.93 4.80 -4.96
CA THR A 10 19.05 4.52 -5.84
C THR A 10 20.26 5.42 -5.59
N GLN A 11 20.11 6.51 -4.82
CA GLN A 11 21.21 7.47 -4.54
C GLN A 11 21.98 7.17 -3.26
N SER A 12 21.45 6.45 -2.28
CA SER A 12 22.22 5.99 -1.12
C SER A 12 21.63 4.73 -0.49
N GLU A 13 22.47 3.75 -0.25
CA GLU A 13 22.17 2.53 0.48
C GLU A 13 21.73 2.85 1.93
N GLU A 14 22.33 3.87 2.53
CA GLU A 14 21.98 4.37 3.85
C GLU A 14 20.53 4.85 3.95
N TYR A 15 20.03 5.55 2.94
CA TYR A 15 18.63 5.98 2.90
C TYR A 15 17.67 4.78 2.79
N ALA A 16 18.03 3.77 2.00
CA ALA A 16 17.24 2.56 1.86
C ALA A 16 17.16 1.79 3.19
N GLU A 17 18.27 1.70 3.93
CA GLU A 17 18.31 1.10 5.27
C GLU A 17 17.42 1.85 6.28
N GLN A 18 17.55 3.15 6.37
CA GLN A 18 16.70 3.97 7.25
C GLN A 18 15.21 3.81 6.89
N PHE A 19 14.89 3.74 5.61
CA PHE A 19 13.51 3.56 5.17
C PHE A 19 12.99 2.14 5.47
N PHE A 20 13.84 1.12 5.35
CA PHE A 20 13.50 -0.25 5.77
C PHE A 20 13.18 -0.33 7.27
N GLU A 21 13.99 0.33 8.12
CA GLU A 21 13.73 0.42 9.56
C GLU A 21 12.39 1.08 9.86
N LEU A 22 12.08 2.21 9.22
CA LEU A 22 10.80 2.90 9.34
C LEU A 22 9.62 2.03 8.90
N GLN A 23 9.78 1.25 7.82
CA GLN A 23 8.76 0.28 7.38
C GLN A 23 8.56 -0.82 8.43
N THR A 24 9.63 -1.35 9.01
CA THR A 24 9.59 -2.38 10.05
C THR A 24 8.86 -1.87 11.29
N GLU A 25 9.17 -0.68 11.78
CA GLU A 25 8.48 -0.07 12.91
C GLU A 25 6.98 0.14 12.63
N SER A 26 6.64 0.50 11.39
CA SER A 26 5.25 0.75 10.98
C SER A 26 4.40 -0.52 10.83
N ASN A 27 4.98 -1.71 10.78
CA ASN A 27 4.24 -2.97 10.60
C ASN A 27 3.30 -3.26 11.78
N LYS A 28 3.76 -3.04 13.03
CA LYS A 28 2.91 -3.19 14.22
C LYS A 28 1.70 -2.27 14.17
N GLU A 29 1.91 -1.05 13.68
CA GLU A 29 0.85 -0.07 13.53
C GLU A 29 -0.13 -0.47 12.42
N TYR A 30 0.34 -1.05 11.33
CA TYR A 30 -0.49 -1.59 10.25
C TYR A 30 -1.48 -2.63 10.78
N TRP A 31 -1.02 -3.64 11.53
CA TRP A 31 -1.88 -4.68 12.10
C TRP A 31 -2.88 -4.09 13.12
N ARG A 32 -2.41 -3.18 13.97
CA ARG A 32 -3.29 -2.50 14.93
C ARG A 32 -4.40 -1.70 14.24
N ARG A 33 -4.11 -1.04 13.15
CA ARG A 33 -5.08 -0.23 12.37
C ARG A 33 -6.07 -1.08 11.59
N LEU A 34 -5.68 -2.25 11.15
CA LEU A 34 -6.59 -3.22 10.55
C LEU A 34 -7.71 -3.63 11.50
N GLY A 35 -7.51 -3.49 12.83
CA GLY A 35 -8.53 -3.79 13.82
C GLY A 35 -8.87 -5.28 13.96
N VAL A 36 -8.03 -6.14 13.40
CA VAL A 36 -8.12 -7.60 13.47
C VAL A 36 -6.77 -8.17 13.91
N ALA A 37 -6.77 -9.32 14.54
CA ALA A 37 -5.52 -10.00 14.88
C ALA A 37 -4.78 -10.40 13.60
N ALA A 38 -3.45 -10.26 13.61
CA ALA A 38 -2.63 -10.87 12.57
C ALA A 38 -2.85 -12.39 12.57
N PRO A 39 -2.84 -13.05 11.40
CA PRO A 39 -3.01 -14.49 11.33
C PRO A 39 -1.86 -15.24 12.01
N ASP A 40 -2.10 -16.49 12.37
CA ASP A 40 -1.00 -17.44 12.59
C ASP A 40 -0.34 -17.71 11.22
N TRP A 41 0.91 -17.31 11.11
CA TRP A 41 1.70 -17.38 9.88
C TRP A 41 2.28 -18.79 9.64
N THR A 42 2.26 -19.66 10.64
CA THR A 42 2.88 -20.98 10.58
C THR A 42 2.37 -21.80 9.39
N GLY A 43 3.27 -22.09 8.46
CA GLY A 43 2.97 -22.87 7.26
C GLY A 43 2.08 -22.19 6.22
N LYS A 44 1.69 -20.93 6.43
CA LYS A 44 0.89 -20.16 5.48
C LYS A 44 1.70 -19.78 4.25
N ARG A 45 1.06 -19.87 3.10
CA ARG A 45 1.55 -19.36 1.83
C ARG A 45 1.02 -17.97 1.59
N VAL A 46 1.91 -16.97 1.53
CA VAL A 46 1.55 -15.55 1.56
C VAL A 46 2.05 -14.83 0.31
N LEU A 47 1.21 -13.97 -0.26
CA LEU A 47 1.59 -12.98 -1.26
C LEU A 47 1.59 -11.59 -0.61
N ASP A 48 2.71 -10.87 -0.70
CA ASP A 48 2.84 -9.47 -0.29
C ASP A 48 2.86 -8.58 -1.53
N VAL A 49 1.77 -7.83 -1.75
CA VAL A 49 1.55 -7.00 -2.95
C VAL A 49 2.01 -5.57 -2.69
N GLY A 50 3.00 -5.11 -3.47
CA GLY A 50 3.68 -3.85 -3.24
C GLY A 50 4.62 -3.94 -2.04
N CYS A 51 5.43 -5.00 -1.98
CA CYS A 51 6.25 -5.34 -0.82
C CYS A 51 7.37 -4.32 -0.53
N GLY A 52 7.67 -3.44 -1.48
CA GLY A 52 8.71 -2.42 -1.35
C GLY A 52 10.08 -3.02 -0.99
N LEU A 53 10.67 -2.55 0.12
CA LEU A 53 11.96 -3.04 0.62
C LEU A 53 11.87 -4.40 1.36
N GLY A 54 10.69 -5.00 1.44
CA GLY A 54 10.49 -6.36 1.96
C GLY A 54 10.32 -6.47 3.49
N ALA A 55 10.22 -5.37 4.23
CA ALA A 55 10.16 -5.39 5.70
C ALA A 55 8.99 -6.24 6.24
N LEU A 56 7.78 -6.10 5.66
CA LEU A 56 6.62 -6.88 6.09
C LEU A 56 6.73 -8.35 5.67
N SER A 57 7.23 -8.61 4.45
CA SER A 57 7.49 -9.98 3.97
C SER A 57 8.48 -10.73 4.87
N ILE A 58 9.57 -10.07 5.30
CA ILE A 58 10.57 -10.66 6.20
C ILE A 58 9.94 -10.97 7.57
N GLU A 59 9.14 -10.06 8.13
CA GLU A 59 8.44 -10.27 9.40
C GLU A 59 7.50 -11.49 9.34
N MET A 60 6.70 -11.61 8.27
CA MET A 60 5.81 -12.76 8.08
C MET A 60 6.59 -14.08 7.91
N ALA A 61 7.73 -14.05 7.20
CA ALA A 61 8.58 -15.22 7.03
C ALA A 61 9.25 -15.65 8.34
N GLN A 62 9.69 -14.69 9.17
CA GLN A 62 10.20 -14.96 10.53
C GLN A 62 9.14 -15.61 11.41
N ALA A 63 7.88 -15.23 11.22
CA ALA A 63 6.74 -15.82 11.94
C ALA A 63 6.25 -17.16 11.35
N GLY A 64 6.95 -17.71 10.35
CA GLY A 64 6.73 -19.08 9.85
C GLY A 64 6.02 -19.19 8.50
N ALA A 65 5.70 -18.08 7.83
CA ALA A 65 5.12 -18.09 6.49
C ALA A 65 6.13 -18.47 5.39
N SER A 66 5.60 -18.93 4.25
CA SER A 66 6.29 -18.94 2.96
C SER A 66 5.78 -17.75 2.14
N VAL A 67 6.64 -16.75 1.90
CA VAL A 67 6.22 -15.46 1.36
C VAL A 67 6.78 -15.23 -0.04
N LEU A 68 5.91 -14.82 -0.96
CA LEU A 68 6.28 -14.19 -2.22
C LEU A 68 5.98 -12.69 -2.10
N GLY A 69 7.02 -11.86 -2.05
CA GLY A 69 6.88 -10.40 -2.15
C GLY A 69 7.00 -9.94 -3.60
N VAL A 70 6.08 -9.10 -4.06
CA VAL A 70 6.12 -8.53 -5.40
C VAL A 70 6.01 -7.01 -5.35
N ASP A 71 6.80 -6.35 -6.18
CA ASP A 71 6.74 -4.91 -6.43
C ASP A 71 7.09 -4.65 -7.90
N LEU A 72 6.66 -3.51 -8.44
CA LEU A 72 7.00 -3.10 -9.80
C LEU A 72 8.43 -2.52 -9.90
N ASP A 73 8.99 -2.06 -8.79
CA ASP A 73 10.29 -1.41 -8.74
C ASP A 73 11.42 -2.43 -8.54
N GLU A 74 12.20 -2.67 -9.60
CA GLU A 74 13.33 -3.59 -9.60
C GLU A 74 14.41 -3.22 -8.57
N ASN A 75 14.57 -1.93 -8.24
CA ASN A 75 15.58 -1.49 -7.26
C ASN A 75 15.18 -1.85 -5.84
N LEU A 76 13.86 -1.69 -5.51
CA LEU A 76 13.33 -2.12 -4.22
C LEU A 76 13.48 -3.63 -4.04
N ILE A 77 13.16 -4.39 -5.09
CA ILE A 77 13.32 -5.85 -5.10
C ILE A 77 14.79 -6.27 -4.99
N ALA A 78 15.69 -5.58 -5.67
CA ALA A 78 17.12 -5.86 -5.56
C ALA A 78 17.64 -5.60 -4.13
N PHE A 79 17.17 -4.53 -3.47
CA PHE A 79 17.47 -4.27 -2.07
C PHE A 79 16.92 -5.39 -1.17
N ALA A 80 15.63 -5.75 -1.30
CA ALA A 80 14.99 -6.77 -0.48
C ALA A 80 15.71 -8.13 -0.58
N ASN A 81 16.11 -8.53 -1.78
CA ASN A 81 16.88 -9.77 -2.00
C ASN A 81 18.27 -9.70 -1.33
N ARG A 82 19.00 -8.58 -1.46
CA ARG A 82 20.30 -8.42 -0.78
C ARG A 82 20.14 -8.45 0.75
N LYS A 83 19.13 -7.74 1.27
CA LYS A 83 18.83 -7.66 2.71
C LYS A 83 18.61 -9.05 3.30
N VAL A 84 17.79 -9.88 2.64
CA VAL A 84 17.57 -11.27 3.11
C VAL A 84 18.85 -12.08 3.03
N ALA A 85 19.59 -12.00 1.94
CA ALA A 85 20.81 -12.78 1.78
C ALA A 85 21.89 -12.43 2.82
N GLN A 86 21.99 -11.17 3.21
CA GLN A 86 23.02 -10.67 4.12
C GLN A 86 22.63 -10.80 5.59
N GLU A 87 21.39 -10.44 5.95
CA GLU A 87 20.99 -10.30 7.34
C GLU A 87 20.03 -11.41 7.83
N PHE A 88 19.32 -12.07 6.90
CA PHE A 88 18.34 -13.11 7.21
C PHE A 88 18.55 -14.39 6.38
N PRO A 89 19.79 -14.93 6.28
CA PRO A 89 20.07 -16.07 5.41
C PRO A 89 19.25 -17.32 5.76
N GLN A 90 18.79 -17.46 7.00
CA GLN A 90 17.90 -18.52 7.45
C GLN A 90 16.49 -18.45 6.80
N LEU A 91 16.13 -17.32 6.18
CA LEU A 91 14.83 -17.12 5.54
C LEU A 91 14.86 -17.34 4.02
N LEU A 92 16.03 -17.64 3.42
CA LEU A 92 16.16 -17.83 1.97
C LEU A 92 15.21 -18.89 1.39
N ASN A 93 14.81 -19.88 2.20
CA ASN A 93 13.86 -20.92 1.81
C ASN A 93 12.39 -20.51 2.09
N ARG A 94 12.14 -19.34 2.71
CA ARG A 94 10.81 -18.91 3.14
C ARG A 94 10.35 -17.63 2.48
N VAL A 95 11.26 -16.77 2.03
CA VAL A 95 10.89 -15.51 1.37
C VAL A 95 11.59 -15.38 0.03
N THR A 96 10.81 -14.98 -0.97
CA THR A 96 11.30 -14.68 -2.33
C THR A 96 10.73 -13.36 -2.78
N PHE A 97 11.54 -12.51 -3.40
CA PHE A 97 11.11 -11.24 -3.96
C PHE A 97 11.20 -11.25 -5.49
N ARG A 98 10.19 -10.69 -6.16
CA ARG A 98 10.15 -10.57 -7.63
C ARG A 98 9.70 -9.19 -8.06
N ALA A 99 10.40 -8.61 -9.02
CA ALA A 99 9.90 -7.45 -9.77
C ALA A 99 8.80 -7.95 -10.72
N ALA A 100 7.54 -7.73 -10.35
CA ALA A 100 6.39 -8.24 -11.10
C ALA A 100 5.11 -7.46 -10.79
N ASP A 101 4.23 -7.40 -11.78
CA ASP A 101 2.86 -6.93 -11.59
C ASP A 101 2.01 -8.06 -10.96
N ALA A 102 1.43 -7.77 -9.79
CA ALA A 102 0.57 -8.71 -9.08
C ALA A 102 -0.65 -9.18 -9.92
N MET A 103 -1.11 -8.36 -10.87
CA MET A 103 -2.21 -8.71 -11.78
C MET A 103 -1.81 -9.76 -12.82
N SER A 104 -0.52 -9.86 -13.12
CA SER A 104 0.03 -10.74 -14.18
C SER A 104 0.71 -11.99 -13.62
N LEU A 105 0.70 -12.20 -12.30
CA LEU A 105 1.33 -13.36 -11.69
C LEU A 105 0.63 -14.66 -12.16
N PRO A 106 1.40 -15.66 -12.63
CA PRO A 106 0.84 -16.97 -12.90
C PRO A 106 0.41 -17.65 -11.59
N VAL A 107 -0.85 -18.06 -11.52
CA VAL A 107 -1.40 -18.76 -10.35
C VAL A 107 -1.10 -20.25 -10.49
N ALA A 108 0.11 -20.68 -10.13
CA ALA A 108 0.44 -22.10 -10.08
C ALA A 108 -0.18 -22.76 -8.83
N GLU A 109 -0.11 -22.06 -7.70
CA GLU A 109 -0.69 -22.48 -6.43
C GLU A 109 -1.28 -21.25 -5.72
N PRO A 110 -2.52 -21.36 -5.20
CA PRO A 110 -3.17 -20.22 -4.54
C PRO A 110 -2.49 -19.88 -3.19
N PHE A 111 -2.71 -18.64 -2.74
CA PHE A 111 -2.19 -18.14 -1.47
C PHE A 111 -3.25 -18.24 -0.37
N ASP A 112 -2.86 -18.68 0.81
CA ASP A 112 -3.74 -18.68 2.00
C ASP A 112 -4.07 -17.25 2.42
N VAL A 113 -3.07 -16.36 2.32
CA VAL A 113 -3.17 -14.98 2.70
C VAL A 113 -2.53 -14.08 1.64
N ILE A 114 -3.21 -13.00 1.32
CA ILE A 114 -2.62 -11.89 0.56
C ILE A 114 -2.56 -10.68 1.50
N VAL A 115 -1.44 -9.97 1.49
CA VAL A 115 -1.27 -8.72 2.25
C VAL A 115 -0.89 -7.61 1.28
N SER A 116 -1.41 -6.42 1.52
CA SER A 116 -1.02 -5.22 0.78
C SER A 116 -1.02 -4.02 1.72
N LYS A 117 0.12 -3.37 1.85
CA LYS A 117 0.34 -2.22 2.73
C LYS A 117 0.78 -1.01 1.90
N ASP A 118 0.02 0.09 1.99
CA ASP A 118 0.32 1.38 1.33
C ASP A 118 0.58 1.24 -0.19
N THR A 119 -0.32 0.47 -0.88
CA THR A 119 -0.18 0.14 -2.32
C THR A 119 -1.41 0.56 -3.13
N PHE A 120 -2.62 0.37 -2.59
CA PHE A 120 -3.86 0.56 -3.37
C PHE A 120 -4.09 2.00 -3.81
N GLU A 121 -3.58 3.00 -3.08
CA GLU A 121 -3.61 4.41 -3.47
C GLU A 121 -2.71 4.73 -4.68
N HIS A 122 -1.83 3.79 -5.04
CA HIS A 122 -0.92 3.87 -6.18
C HIS A 122 -1.39 3.05 -7.37
N ALA A 123 -2.25 2.04 -7.17
CA ALA A 123 -2.72 1.16 -8.22
C ALA A 123 -3.62 1.92 -9.23
N PRO A 124 -3.31 1.94 -10.52
CA PRO A 124 -4.11 2.65 -11.52
C PRO A 124 -5.56 2.16 -11.62
N ASP A 125 -5.77 0.85 -11.49
CA ASP A 125 -7.07 0.18 -11.52
C ASP A 125 -7.21 -0.79 -10.34
N VAL A 126 -7.80 -0.30 -9.25
CA VAL A 126 -8.00 -1.07 -8.02
C VAL A 126 -9.00 -2.20 -8.22
N ALA A 127 -10.02 -2.02 -9.07
CA ALA A 127 -11.02 -3.06 -9.31
C ALA A 127 -10.41 -4.25 -10.04
N SER A 128 -9.62 -4.01 -11.09
CA SER A 128 -8.90 -5.06 -11.81
C SER A 128 -7.86 -5.75 -10.93
N LEU A 129 -7.13 -4.98 -10.10
CA LEU A 129 -6.19 -5.54 -9.14
C LEU A 129 -6.90 -6.51 -8.18
N LEU A 130 -7.99 -6.09 -7.55
CA LEU A 130 -8.75 -6.94 -6.62
C LEU A 130 -9.29 -8.20 -7.27
N LYS A 131 -9.81 -8.12 -8.51
CA LYS A 131 -10.26 -9.30 -9.28
C LYS A 131 -9.11 -10.27 -9.59
N ALA A 132 -7.91 -9.75 -9.82
CA ALA A 132 -6.73 -10.59 -10.01
C ALA A 132 -6.32 -11.27 -8.69
N LEU A 133 -6.32 -10.53 -7.57
CA LEU A 133 -6.00 -11.06 -6.25
C LEU A 133 -7.03 -12.10 -5.78
N ASP A 134 -8.33 -11.91 -6.08
CA ASP A 134 -9.37 -12.89 -5.80
C ASP A 134 -9.07 -14.26 -6.41
N LYS A 135 -8.60 -14.28 -7.67
CA LYS A 135 -8.21 -15.51 -8.38
C LYS A 135 -6.98 -16.20 -7.79
N GLN A 136 -6.17 -15.47 -7.05
CA GLN A 136 -4.93 -15.96 -6.44
C GLN A 136 -5.14 -16.48 -5.02
N LEU A 137 -6.29 -16.19 -4.40
CA LEU A 137 -6.63 -16.66 -3.06
C LEU A 137 -7.08 -18.10 -3.03
N ALA A 138 -6.65 -18.84 -2.01
CA ALA A 138 -7.05 -20.20 -1.73
C ALA A 138 -8.53 -20.29 -1.34
N ARG A 139 -9.28 -21.19 -1.98
CA ARG A 139 -10.69 -21.45 -1.67
C ARG A 139 -10.81 -22.60 -0.65
N PRO A 140 -11.73 -22.53 0.32
CA PRO A 140 -12.68 -21.44 0.62
C PRO A 140 -12.23 -20.48 1.72
N GLN A 141 -10.98 -20.49 2.14
CA GLN A 141 -10.53 -19.80 3.37
C GLN A 141 -9.49 -18.69 3.15
N GLY A 142 -9.20 -18.35 1.89
CA GLY A 142 -8.25 -17.29 1.58
C GLY A 142 -8.68 -15.92 2.10
N ILE A 143 -7.73 -15.15 2.63
CA ILE A 143 -7.98 -13.83 3.20
C ILE A 143 -7.01 -12.81 2.59
N LEU A 144 -7.56 -11.63 2.21
CA LEU A 144 -6.78 -10.46 1.80
C LEU A 144 -6.85 -9.39 2.89
N TYR A 145 -5.70 -8.93 3.35
CA TYR A 145 -5.53 -7.79 4.24
C TYR A 145 -4.99 -6.60 3.43
N ALA A 146 -5.72 -5.50 3.40
CA ALA A 146 -5.30 -4.29 2.71
C ALA A 146 -5.42 -3.07 3.63
N GLY A 147 -4.35 -2.29 3.72
CA GLY A 147 -4.37 -1.03 4.47
C GLY A 147 -3.49 -0.01 3.77
N PHE A 148 -4.02 1.19 3.52
CA PHE A 148 -3.32 2.19 2.75
C PHE A 148 -3.67 3.62 3.14
N SER A 149 -2.68 4.49 3.02
CA SER A 149 -2.77 5.91 3.40
C SER A 149 -1.53 6.71 2.97
N PRO A 150 -1.67 8.05 2.83
CA PRO A 150 -2.90 8.83 2.84
C PRO A 150 -3.61 8.83 1.49
N LEU A 151 -4.95 8.91 1.48
CA LEU A 151 -5.73 9.06 0.25
C LEU A 151 -5.50 10.46 -0.36
N TYR A 152 -5.48 10.54 -1.71
CA TYR A 152 -5.12 11.77 -2.42
C TYR A 152 -5.85 13.03 -1.93
N TYR A 153 -7.15 12.99 -1.72
CA TYR A 153 -7.91 14.18 -1.31
C TYR A 153 -7.79 14.56 0.15
N SER A 154 -7.13 13.76 0.97
CA SER A 154 -6.91 14.04 2.41
C SER A 154 -5.81 15.09 2.63
N PRO A 155 -5.63 15.60 3.87
CA PRO A 155 -4.49 16.46 4.17
C PRO A 155 -3.18 15.75 3.81
N TYR A 156 -2.32 16.39 3.03
CA TYR A 156 -1.05 15.80 2.57
C TYR A 156 -1.19 14.49 1.78
N GLY A 157 -2.36 14.25 1.17
CA GLY A 157 -2.64 13.05 0.37
C GLY A 157 -1.88 12.99 -0.96
N ASP A 158 -1.15 14.05 -1.31
CA ASP A 158 -0.21 14.08 -2.42
C ASP A 158 1.13 13.37 -2.10
N HIS A 159 1.31 12.87 -0.90
CA HIS A 159 2.54 12.21 -0.42
C HIS A 159 3.80 13.09 -0.59
N GLY A 160 3.65 14.42 -0.58
CA GLY A 160 4.72 15.39 -0.83
C GLY A 160 5.13 15.50 -2.30
N ARG A 161 4.51 14.76 -3.22
CA ARG A 161 4.91 14.66 -4.64
C ARG A 161 4.59 15.90 -5.46
N THR A 162 3.73 16.79 -4.94
CA THR A 162 3.45 18.08 -5.58
C THR A 162 4.40 19.22 -5.11
N GLY A 163 5.15 19.01 -4.01
CA GLY A 163 5.92 20.04 -3.36
C GLY A 163 5.08 21.11 -2.63
N LEU A 164 3.77 20.96 -2.60
CA LEU A 164 2.85 21.86 -1.88
C LEU A 164 2.84 21.49 -0.39
N LYS A 165 3.20 22.43 0.48
CA LYS A 165 3.36 22.18 1.93
C LYS A 165 2.10 22.47 2.75
N VAL A 166 1.03 22.98 2.13
CA VAL A 166 -0.22 23.35 2.80
C VAL A 166 -1.20 22.19 2.73
N PRO A 167 -1.84 21.79 3.86
CA PRO A 167 -2.84 20.72 3.85
C PRO A 167 -3.93 21.00 2.83
N TRP A 168 -4.35 19.97 2.07
CA TRP A 168 -5.36 20.02 1.01
C TRP A 168 -5.04 20.92 -0.20
N ALA A 169 -3.93 21.67 -0.24
CA ALA A 169 -3.62 22.55 -1.37
C ALA A 169 -3.69 21.81 -2.72
N HIS A 170 -3.12 20.59 -2.78
CA HIS A 170 -3.17 19.70 -3.95
C HIS A 170 -4.59 19.26 -4.35
N ALA A 171 -5.53 19.23 -3.39
CA ALA A 171 -6.89 18.77 -3.62
C ALA A 171 -7.87 19.89 -4.00
N VAL A 172 -7.57 21.15 -3.63
CA VAL A 172 -8.48 22.30 -3.84
C VAL A 172 -7.99 23.29 -4.91
N LEU A 173 -6.68 23.34 -5.17
CA LEU A 173 -6.15 24.21 -6.23
C LEU A 173 -6.51 23.68 -7.64
N PRO A 174 -6.61 24.55 -8.65
CA PRO A 174 -6.80 24.11 -10.04
C PRO A 174 -5.72 23.13 -10.47
N LYS A 175 -6.10 22.04 -11.16
CA LYS A 175 -5.18 20.97 -11.59
C LYS A 175 -3.92 21.50 -12.29
N ARG A 176 -4.08 22.54 -13.15
CA ARG A 176 -2.95 23.19 -13.83
C ARG A 176 -1.88 23.71 -12.85
N VAL A 177 -2.30 24.25 -11.69
CA VAL A 177 -1.39 24.77 -10.67
C VAL A 177 -0.70 23.62 -9.96
N VAL A 178 -1.46 22.58 -9.59
CA VAL A 178 -0.95 21.37 -8.93
C VAL A 178 0.06 20.65 -9.81
N TYR A 179 -0.26 20.44 -11.09
CA TYR A 179 0.63 19.73 -12.02
C TYR A 179 1.88 20.55 -12.34
N ALA A 180 1.76 21.87 -12.47
CA ALA A 180 2.95 22.74 -12.63
C ALA A 180 3.86 22.73 -11.40
N ALA A 181 3.28 22.68 -10.19
CA ALA A 181 4.04 22.55 -8.95
C ALA A 181 4.72 21.18 -8.88
N ALA A 182 3.99 20.11 -9.19
CA ALA A 182 4.51 18.73 -9.23
C ALA A 182 5.64 18.57 -10.28
N ALA A 183 5.46 19.12 -11.48
CA ALA A 183 6.49 19.08 -12.53
C ALA A 183 7.78 19.76 -12.09
N ARG A 184 7.66 20.94 -11.45
CA ARG A 184 8.83 21.65 -10.90
C ARG A 184 9.50 20.87 -9.78
N HIS A 185 8.72 20.23 -8.91
CA HIS A 185 9.22 19.48 -7.76
C HIS A 185 9.95 18.20 -8.19
N ASN A 186 9.43 17.50 -9.19
CA ASN A 186 9.95 16.19 -9.64
C ASN A 186 10.96 16.30 -10.80
N GLY A 187 11.11 17.48 -11.42
CA GLY A 187 12.03 17.69 -12.53
C GLY A 187 11.61 17.10 -13.88
N HIS A 188 10.35 16.68 -14.01
CA HIS A 188 9.77 16.14 -15.26
C HIS A 188 8.34 16.64 -15.48
N PRO A 189 7.81 16.63 -16.72
CA PRO A 189 6.44 17.01 -17.00
C PRO A 189 5.43 16.14 -16.26
N VAL A 190 4.35 16.75 -15.73
CA VAL A 190 3.24 16.09 -15.06
C VAL A 190 1.92 16.51 -15.72
N GLY A 191 1.21 15.57 -16.35
CA GLY A 191 -0.07 15.76 -17.00
C GLY A 191 -1.23 15.06 -16.29
N SER A 192 -0.92 14.13 -15.39
CA SER A 192 -1.88 13.35 -14.63
C SER A 192 -1.37 13.01 -13.23
N LEU A 193 -2.25 12.50 -12.36
CA LEU A 193 -1.84 12.00 -11.04
C LEU A 193 -1.01 10.71 -11.15
N LEU A 194 -1.23 9.91 -12.19
CA LEU A 194 -0.45 8.70 -12.43
C LEU A 194 1.02 9.01 -12.71
N ASP A 195 1.33 10.15 -13.31
CA ASP A 195 2.72 10.56 -13.57
C ASP A 195 3.51 10.81 -12.27
N ILE A 196 2.79 11.05 -11.19
CA ILE A 196 3.34 11.13 -9.84
C ILE A 196 2.95 9.92 -8.98
N GLY A 197 2.54 8.82 -9.60
CA GLY A 197 2.26 7.54 -8.98
C GLY A 197 1.09 7.55 -7.99
N LEU A 198 0.03 8.35 -8.24
CA LEU A 198 -1.18 8.40 -7.42
C LEU A 198 -2.41 8.16 -8.31
N ASN A 199 -3.38 7.37 -7.84
CA ASN A 199 -4.60 7.12 -8.62
C ASN A 199 -5.67 8.19 -8.42
N GLY A 200 -5.66 8.91 -7.31
CA GLY A 200 -6.65 9.94 -7.01
C GLY A 200 -8.06 9.41 -6.75
N ASN A 201 -8.21 8.14 -6.39
CA ASN A 201 -9.50 7.56 -6.07
C ASN A 201 -10.09 8.17 -4.79
N THR A 202 -11.40 8.40 -4.83
CA THR A 202 -12.18 8.79 -3.65
C THR A 202 -12.55 7.56 -2.81
N PRO A 203 -12.94 7.74 -1.54
CA PRO A 203 -13.45 6.63 -0.72
C PRO A 203 -14.61 5.86 -1.37
N ASP A 204 -15.52 6.56 -2.07
CA ASP A 204 -16.63 5.94 -2.78
C ASP A 204 -16.15 5.08 -3.98
N GLN A 205 -15.11 5.54 -4.70
CA GLN A 205 -14.51 4.76 -5.79
C GLN A 205 -13.79 3.51 -5.26
N PHE A 206 -13.07 3.62 -4.14
CA PHE A 206 -12.51 2.45 -3.47
C PHE A 206 -13.62 1.49 -3.02
N ARG A 207 -14.68 2.01 -2.42
CA ARG A 207 -15.81 1.19 -1.99
C ARG A 207 -16.47 0.45 -3.17
N ALA A 208 -16.70 1.15 -4.27
CA ALA A 208 -17.24 0.54 -5.51
C ALA A 208 -16.32 -0.58 -6.04
N ALA A 209 -15.00 -0.35 -6.04
CA ALA A 209 -14.03 -1.37 -6.42
C ALA A 209 -14.04 -2.59 -5.49
N PHE A 210 -14.26 -2.38 -4.18
CA PHE A 210 -14.40 -3.47 -3.21
C PHE A 210 -15.66 -4.29 -3.46
N ASP A 211 -16.79 -3.62 -3.68
CA ASP A 211 -18.08 -4.26 -3.93
C ASP A 211 -18.08 -5.04 -5.28
N ASP A 212 -17.31 -4.58 -6.29
CA ASP A 212 -17.19 -5.22 -7.61
C ASP A 212 -16.07 -6.30 -7.67
N SER A 213 -15.34 -6.52 -6.60
CA SER A 213 -14.18 -7.43 -6.57
C SER A 213 -14.53 -8.92 -6.63
N GLY A 214 -15.73 -9.28 -6.20
CA GLY A 214 -16.14 -10.67 -5.94
C GLY A 214 -15.77 -11.17 -4.55
N LEU A 215 -14.93 -10.44 -3.81
CA LEU A 215 -14.52 -10.76 -2.44
C LEU A 215 -15.56 -10.27 -1.43
N ARG A 216 -15.78 -11.06 -0.38
CA ARG A 216 -16.64 -10.67 0.74
C ARG A 216 -15.89 -9.75 1.71
N ILE A 217 -16.37 -8.55 1.93
CA ILE A 217 -15.81 -7.64 2.94
C ILE A 217 -16.10 -8.21 4.34
N ILE A 218 -15.06 -8.60 5.07
CA ILE A 218 -15.13 -9.07 6.45
C ILE A 218 -15.03 -7.89 7.41
N HIS A 219 -14.13 -6.94 7.13
CA HIS A 219 -13.89 -5.77 7.94
C HIS A 219 -13.57 -4.58 7.05
N LEU A 220 -14.06 -3.40 7.43
CA LEU A 220 -13.75 -2.15 6.75
C LEU A 220 -13.73 -1.01 7.76
N ALA A 221 -12.59 -0.34 7.86
CA ALA A 221 -12.38 0.76 8.77
C ALA A 221 -11.71 1.94 8.07
N TYR A 222 -12.00 3.14 8.57
CA TYR A 222 -11.49 4.40 8.03
C TYR A 222 -10.80 5.19 9.13
N ASN A 223 -9.77 5.96 8.76
CA ASN A 223 -9.09 6.90 9.66
C ASN A 223 -8.59 6.27 10.98
N CYS A 224 -8.14 5.02 10.91
CA CYS A 224 -7.58 4.32 12.08
C CYS A 224 -6.19 4.86 12.42
N GLY A 225 -5.91 5.04 13.71
CA GLY A 225 -4.61 5.47 14.21
C GLY A 225 -4.70 6.53 15.31
N ASP A 226 -3.55 6.83 15.93
CA ASP A 226 -3.48 7.69 17.13
C ASP A 226 -3.16 9.15 16.82
N LYS A 227 -2.96 9.52 15.55
CA LYS A 227 -2.71 10.92 15.20
C LYS A 227 -3.90 11.78 15.59
N ARG A 228 -3.65 12.85 16.37
CA ARG A 228 -4.69 13.74 16.95
C ARG A 228 -5.75 14.23 15.97
N LEU A 229 -5.41 14.36 14.70
CA LEU A 229 -6.33 14.82 13.66
C LEU A 229 -7.32 13.74 13.22
N LEU A 230 -6.95 12.46 13.26
CA LEU A 230 -7.77 11.36 12.72
C LEU A 230 -9.15 11.24 13.37
N PRO A 231 -9.30 11.30 14.72
CA PRO A 231 -10.64 11.26 15.34
C PRO A 231 -11.52 12.43 14.93
N VAL A 232 -10.93 13.62 14.72
CA VAL A 232 -11.68 14.82 14.28
C VAL A 232 -12.15 14.64 12.85
N LEU A 233 -11.28 14.17 11.97
CA LEU A 233 -11.63 13.87 10.57
C LEU A 233 -12.67 12.77 10.47
N GLU A 234 -12.56 11.71 11.28
CA GLU A 234 -13.55 10.64 11.31
C GLU A 234 -14.93 11.13 11.79
N LYS A 235 -14.96 11.99 12.81
CA LYS A 235 -16.21 12.63 13.25
C LYS A 235 -16.80 13.51 12.14
N ALA A 236 -15.98 14.28 11.44
CA ALA A 236 -16.40 15.10 10.31
C ALA A 236 -16.92 14.23 9.15
N ARG A 237 -16.22 13.15 8.80
CA ARG A 237 -16.63 12.17 7.80
C ARG A 237 -18.01 11.59 8.08
N LYS A 238 -18.23 11.12 9.29
CA LYS A 238 -19.54 10.57 9.72
C LYS A 238 -20.67 11.60 9.71
N ARG A 239 -20.36 12.85 10.02
CA ARG A 239 -21.36 13.93 10.13
C ARG A 239 -21.70 14.58 8.80
N PHE A 240 -20.72 14.68 7.88
CA PHE A 240 -20.81 15.44 6.63
C PHE A 240 -20.35 14.59 5.45
N ARG A 241 -21.20 13.68 4.96
CA ARG A 241 -20.89 12.76 3.84
C ARG A 241 -20.35 13.47 2.59
N ARG A 242 -20.76 14.71 2.33
CA ARG A 242 -20.23 15.51 1.20
C ARG A 242 -18.73 15.84 1.33
N LEU A 243 -18.19 15.80 2.55
CA LEU A 243 -16.78 16.03 2.83
C LEU A 243 -15.97 14.73 2.93
N ASP A 244 -16.61 13.57 2.73
CA ASP A 244 -15.99 12.26 2.95
C ASP A 244 -14.63 12.14 2.23
N ARG A 245 -14.56 12.54 0.95
CA ARG A 245 -13.31 12.51 0.18
C ARG A 245 -12.16 13.35 0.78
N PHE A 246 -12.48 14.45 1.49
CA PHE A 246 -11.47 15.33 2.08
C PHE A 246 -11.11 14.95 3.51
N THR A 247 -11.91 14.12 4.14
CA THR A 247 -11.78 13.74 5.54
C THR A 247 -11.37 12.28 5.72
N THR A 248 -11.41 11.47 4.67
CA THR A 248 -10.88 10.10 4.70
C THR A 248 -9.39 10.10 4.37
N VAL A 249 -8.58 9.81 5.37
CA VAL A 249 -7.12 9.75 5.27
C VAL A 249 -6.65 8.34 4.94
N SER A 250 -7.27 7.32 5.54
CA SER A 250 -6.85 5.93 5.42
C SER A 250 -8.02 4.98 5.29
N ILE A 251 -7.81 3.87 4.60
CA ILE A 251 -8.73 2.75 4.50
C ILE A 251 -7.99 1.47 4.92
N TYR A 252 -8.63 0.69 5.79
CA TYR A 252 -8.18 -0.63 6.21
C TYR A 252 -9.31 -1.62 5.97
N ALA A 253 -9.04 -2.66 5.19
CA ALA A 253 -10.03 -3.62 4.78
C ALA A 253 -9.51 -5.05 4.89
N VAL A 254 -10.40 -5.97 5.26
CA VAL A 254 -10.15 -7.41 5.25
C VAL A 254 -11.21 -8.07 4.41
N PHE A 255 -10.77 -8.88 3.48
CA PHE A 255 -11.65 -9.58 2.55
C PHE A 255 -11.46 -11.10 2.67
N GLY A 256 -12.54 -11.84 2.49
CA GLY A 256 -12.53 -13.28 2.34
C GLY A 256 -13.13 -13.71 1.00
N VAL A 257 -12.81 -14.91 0.59
CA VAL A 257 -13.38 -15.53 -0.61
C VAL A 257 -14.80 -16.06 -0.33
#